data_63cb3e08087879ba4e701649e67d8882
#
_entry.id   63cb3e08087879ba4e701649e67d8882
#
_cell.length_a   1.000
_cell.length_b   1.000
_cell.length_c   1.000
_cell.angle_alpha   90.00
_cell.angle_beta   90.00
_cell.angle_gamma   90.00
#
_symmetry.space_group_name_H-M   'P 1'
#
loop_
_entity.id
_entity.type
_entity.pdbx_description
1 polymer ?
#
loop_
_entity_poly.entity_id
_entity_poly.type
_entity_poly.pdbx_seq_one_letter_code
_entity_poly.pdbx_strand_id
1 'polypeptide(L)'
;MRIGIACRFGLVVERRPVEATVWLNVVCSRPSTGEIRSAFVTEPGFRLLSADYSQVELRILAHVSGEPVLRDAFARAEDIHAATASQVFGIPQAELSRGQRDTAKMVNFGIIYGISSFGLSENLGIPREEAQELIDTYLARLPRVQ
;
A
#
# COMPACT_ATOMS: atom_id res chain seq x y z
N MET A 1 15.63 7.62 27.11
CA MET A 1 14.96 7.89 25.82
C MET A 1 13.74 6.99 25.79
N ARG A 2 12.56 7.56 25.82
CA ARG A 2 11.30 6.81 25.75
C ARG A 2 10.84 6.80 24.29
N ILE A 3 10.41 5.66 23.78
CA ILE A 3 10.02 5.46 22.39
C ILE A 3 8.54 5.11 22.39
N GLY A 4 7.74 5.92 21.70
CA GLY A 4 6.34 5.58 21.39
C GLY A 4 6.26 4.90 20.02
N ILE A 5 5.65 3.73 19.95
CA ILE A 5 5.50 2.96 18.73
C ILE A 5 4.03 3.05 18.28
N ALA A 6 3.82 3.52 17.06
CA ALA A 6 2.51 3.50 16.41
C ALA A 6 2.54 2.50 15.26
N CYS A 7 1.71 1.46 15.33
CA CYS A 7 1.55 0.48 14.27
C CYS A 7 0.26 0.72 13.49
N ARG A 8 0.29 0.43 12.19
CA ARG A 8 -0.84 0.60 11.29
C ARG A 8 -2.00 -0.38 11.56
N PHE A 9 -1.71 -1.50 12.19
CA PHE A 9 -2.65 -2.57 12.47
C PHE A 9 -2.78 -2.86 13.96
N GLY A 10 -3.40 -1.97 14.69
CA GLY A 10 -3.84 -2.26 16.04
C GLY A 10 -3.16 -1.46 17.12
N LEU A 11 -3.88 -1.37 18.20
CA LEU A 11 -3.47 -0.74 19.44
C LEU A 11 -2.88 -1.82 20.34
N VAL A 12 -1.64 -1.66 20.72
CA VAL A 12 -1.11 -2.38 21.86
C VAL A 12 -0.68 -1.36 22.90
N VAL A 13 -1.31 -1.38 24.04
CA VAL A 13 -0.91 -0.58 25.20
C VAL A 13 -0.45 -1.53 26.26
N GLU A 14 0.84 -1.56 26.52
CA GLU A 14 1.37 -2.34 27.59
C GLU A 14 2.24 -1.48 28.52
N ARG A 15 2.03 -1.66 29.80
CA ARG A 15 2.77 -0.95 30.82
C ARG A 15 3.77 -1.87 31.48
N ARG A 16 5.04 -1.46 31.42
CA ARG A 16 6.15 -1.68 32.36
C ARG A 16 7.27 -2.58 31.89
N PRO A 17 8.52 -2.27 32.18
CA PRO A 17 9.05 -1.04 32.80
C PRO A 17 9.57 0.00 31.80
N VAL A 18 9.42 -0.24 30.50
CA VAL A 18 9.63 0.76 29.46
C VAL A 18 8.24 1.27 29.14
N GLU A 19 7.92 2.48 29.50
CA GLU A 19 6.64 3.08 29.16
C GLU A 19 6.57 3.30 27.65
N ALA A 20 6.14 2.28 26.92
CA ALA A 20 5.75 2.39 25.52
C ALA A 20 4.29 2.82 25.49
N THR A 21 4.04 4.04 25.09
CA THR A 21 2.68 4.50 24.80
C THR A 21 2.41 4.23 23.35
N VAL A 22 1.49 3.32 23.09
CA VAL A 22 1.05 3.01 21.73
C VAL A 22 -0.17 3.88 21.40
N TRP A 23 -0.09 4.60 20.30
CA TRP A 23 -1.13 5.48 19.86
C TRP A 23 -1.99 4.80 18.80
N LEU A 24 -3.31 5.00 18.91
CA LEU A 24 -4.26 4.55 17.91
C LEU A 24 -3.96 5.23 16.57
N ASN A 25 -3.60 4.46 15.58
CA ASN A 25 -3.44 4.98 14.24
C ASN A 25 -4.84 5.17 13.63
N VAL A 26 -5.37 6.37 13.78
CA VAL A 26 -6.61 6.75 13.08
C VAL A 26 -6.25 6.88 11.61
N VAL A 27 -6.49 5.82 10.86
CA VAL A 27 -6.39 5.83 9.40
C VAL A 27 -7.58 6.62 8.88
N CYS A 28 -7.38 7.91 8.77
CA CYS A 28 -8.33 8.74 8.04
C CYS A 28 -7.77 8.93 6.63
N SER A 29 -8.46 8.36 5.65
CA SER A 29 -8.09 8.42 4.23
C SER A 29 -8.44 9.77 3.56
N ARG A 30 -8.72 10.81 4.34
CA ARG A 30 -9.13 12.13 3.83
C ARG A 30 -7.99 13.17 3.91
N PRO A 31 -8.02 14.25 3.09
CA PRO A 31 -6.98 15.29 3.02
C PRO A 31 -6.62 15.96 4.36
N SER A 32 -7.56 16.00 5.30
CA SER A 32 -7.38 16.53 6.66
C SER A 32 -6.46 15.70 7.57
N THR A 33 -5.95 14.58 7.10
CA THR A 33 -5.13 13.66 7.91
C THR A 33 -3.80 14.28 8.35
N GLY A 34 -3.27 15.24 7.58
CA GLY A 34 -2.04 15.97 7.94
C GLY A 34 -2.21 16.83 9.18
N GLU A 35 -3.32 17.52 9.30
CA GLU A 35 -3.63 18.39 10.44
C GLU A 35 -3.85 17.56 11.72
N ILE A 36 -4.59 16.45 11.62
CA ILE A 36 -4.80 15.54 12.75
C ILE A 36 -3.47 14.95 13.22
N ARG A 37 -2.59 14.54 12.29
CA ARG A 37 -1.27 14.01 12.65
C ARG A 37 -0.39 15.03 13.37
N SER A 38 -0.46 16.30 13.01
CA SER A 38 0.32 17.36 13.64
C SER A 38 -0.09 17.65 15.09
N ALA A 39 -1.29 17.20 15.49
CA ALA A 39 -1.77 17.32 16.87
C ALA A 39 -1.11 16.29 17.82
N PHE A 40 -0.50 15.23 17.27
CA PHE A 40 0.23 14.26 18.08
C PHE A 40 1.65 14.78 18.33
N VAL A 41 1.87 15.25 19.53
CA VAL A 41 3.16 15.78 19.98
C VAL A 41 3.71 14.93 21.12
N THR A 42 5.01 14.95 21.31
CA THR A 42 5.66 14.30 22.44
C THR A 42 6.14 15.33 23.47
N GLU A 43 6.26 14.90 24.70
CA GLU A 43 6.93 15.69 25.72
C GLU A 43 8.45 15.80 25.42
N PRO A 44 9.13 16.81 25.96
CA PRO A 44 10.59 16.92 25.83
C PRO A 44 11.31 15.64 26.27
N GLY A 45 12.24 15.19 25.46
CA GLY A 45 12.98 13.94 25.69
C GLY A 45 12.36 12.67 25.11
N PHE A 46 11.16 12.76 24.51
CA PHE A 46 10.50 11.65 23.82
C PHE A 46 10.53 11.83 22.31
N ARG A 47 10.34 10.73 21.59
CA ARG A 47 10.18 10.74 20.13
C ARG A 47 9.01 9.84 19.74
N LEU A 48 8.25 10.27 18.74
CA LEU A 48 7.28 9.39 18.07
C LEU A 48 8.04 8.49 17.11
N LEU A 49 7.81 7.18 17.22
CA LEU A 49 8.26 6.19 16.24
C LEU A 49 7.03 5.62 15.56
N SER A 50 6.98 5.76 14.24
CA SER A 50 5.99 5.09 13.39
C SER A 50 6.72 4.00 12.60
N ALA A 51 6.27 2.76 12.74
CA ALA A 51 6.79 1.63 11.99
C ALA A 51 5.62 0.91 11.31
N ASP A 52 5.83 0.56 10.05
CA ASP A 52 4.88 -0.19 9.24
C ASP A 52 5.63 -1.22 8.40
N TYR A 53 5.01 -2.36 8.17
CA TYR A 53 5.57 -3.35 7.25
C TYR A 53 5.48 -2.83 5.81
N SER A 54 6.62 -2.76 5.13
CA SER A 54 6.65 -2.31 3.74
C SER A 54 5.94 -3.33 2.84
N GLN A 55 4.72 -2.98 2.40
CA GLN A 55 3.96 -3.72 1.39
C GLN A 55 3.76 -5.20 1.73
N VAL A 56 3.48 -5.51 3.01
CA VAL A 56 3.41 -6.89 3.51
C VAL A 56 2.41 -7.74 2.73
N GLU A 57 1.26 -7.19 2.38
CA GLU A 57 0.21 -7.89 1.64
C GLU A 57 0.70 -8.32 0.24
N LEU A 58 1.39 -7.43 -0.47
CA LEU A 58 1.97 -7.73 -1.78
C LEU A 58 3.12 -8.74 -1.69
N ARG A 59 3.88 -8.73 -0.60
CA ARG A 59 4.92 -9.74 -0.35
C ARG A 59 4.32 -11.12 -0.09
N ILE A 60 3.22 -11.17 0.67
CA ILE A 60 2.46 -12.40 0.90
C ILE A 60 1.88 -12.89 -0.42
N LEU A 61 1.25 -12.00 -1.20
CA LEU A 61 0.72 -12.33 -2.53
C LEU A 61 1.81 -12.91 -3.44
N ALA A 62 2.96 -12.25 -3.52
CA ALA A 62 4.10 -12.71 -4.33
C ALA A 62 4.60 -14.10 -3.89
N HIS A 63 4.59 -14.37 -2.59
CA HIS A 63 5.01 -15.67 -2.04
C HIS A 63 3.99 -16.77 -2.34
N VAL A 64 2.71 -16.52 -2.05
CA VAL A 64 1.63 -17.51 -2.18
C VAL A 64 1.33 -17.81 -3.65
N SER A 65 1.21 -16.78 -4.49
CA SER A 65 0.94 -16.96 -5.93
C SER A 65 2.16 -17.50 -6.69
N GLY A 66 3.36 -17.23 -6.20
CA GLY A 66 4.59 -17.53 -6.91
C GLY A 66 4.76 -16.70 -8.19
N GLU A 67 4.06 -15.56 -8.32
CA GLU A 67 4.11 -14.72 -9.53
C GLU A 67 5.51 -14.16 -9.75
N PRO A 68 6.17 -14.50 -10.89
CA PRO A 68 7.55 -14.10 -11.12
C PRO A 68 7.77 -12.59 -11.11
N VAL A 69 6.86 -11.82 -11.72
CA VAL A 69 6.95 -10.37 -11.79
C VAL A 69 7.03 -9.75 -10.39
N LEU A 70 6.17 -10.21 -9.48
CA LEU A 70 6.14 -9.71 -8.10
C LEU A 70 7.38 -10.17 -7.32
N ARG A 71 7.76 -11.44 -7.44
CA ARG A 71 8.91 -12.01 -6.75
C ARG A 71 10.22 -11.35 -7.17
N ASP A 72 10.41 -11.17 -8.47
CA ASP A 72 11.62 -10.55 -9.02
C ASP A 72 11.74 -9.08 -8.62
N ALA A 73 10.64 -8.32 -8.66
CA ALA A 73 10.62 -6.94 -8.22
C ALA A 73 11.02 -6.82 -6.74
N PHE A 74 10.49 -7.68 -5.87
CA PHE A 74 10.89 -7.70 -4.47
C PHE A 74 12.33 -8.16 -4.25
N ALA A 75 12.81 -9.15 -5.01
CA ALA A 75 14.19 -9.60 -4.92
C ALA A 75 15.20 -8.53 -5.32
N ARG A 76 14.85 -7.70 -6.29
CA ARG A 76 15.67 -6.57 -6.74
C ARG A 76 15.46 -5.27 -5.96
N ALA A 77 14.60 -5.30 -4.94
CA ALA A 77 14.19 -4.11 -4.17
C ALA A 77 13.62 -2.98 -5.06
N GLU A 78 12.97 -3.34 -6.16
CA GLU A 78 12.32 -2.41 -7.07
C GLU A 78 10.98 -1.91 -6.51
N ASP A 79 10.50 -0.79 -7.06
CA ASP A 79 9.14 -0.31 -6.76
C ASP A 79 8.11 -1.23 -7.39
N ILE A 80 7.44 -2.03 -6.55
CA ILE A 80 6.45 -3.01 -6.98
C ILE A 80 5.29 -2.39 -7.78
N HIS A 81 4.91 -1.15 -7.46
CA HIS A 81 3.85 -0.46 -8.18
C HIS A 81 4.32 0.02 -9.56
N ALA A 82 5.57 0.43 -9.68
CA ALA A 82 6.16 0.75 -10.96
C ALA A 82 6.38 -0.51 -11.82
N ALA A 83 6.83 -1.61 -11.21
CA ALA A 83 6.96 -2.90 -11.90
C ALA A 83 5.62 -3.39 -12.45
N THR A 84 4.57 -3.34 -11.64
CA THR A 84 3.21 -3.70 -12.07
C THR A 84 2.68 -2.75 -13.13
N ALA A 85 2.85 -1.43 -12.97
CA ALA A 85 2.44 -0.44 -13.96
C ALA A 85 3.10 -0.70 -15.32
N SER A 86 4.40 -0.99 -15.33
CA SER A 86 5.13 -1.34 -16.55
C SER A 86 4.53 -2.53 -17.27
N GLN A 87 4.12 -3.57 -16.54
CA GLN A 87 3.45 -4.75 -17.11
C GLN A 87 2.06 -4.44 -17.63
N VAL A 88 1.25 -3.72 -16.87
CA VAL A 88 -0.15 -3.42 -17.21
C VAL A 88 -0.25 -2.46 -18.38
N PHE A 89 0.56 -1.40 -18.37
CA PHE A 89 0.54 -0.37 -19.44
C PHE A 89 1.48 -0.67 -20.60
N GLY A 90 2.38 -1.66 -20.48
CA GLY A 90 3.37 -1.97 -21.51
C GLY A 90 4.41 -0.88 -21.73
N ILE A 91 4.69 -0.07 -20.70
CA ILE A 91 5.61 1.07 -20.74
C ILE A 91 6.82 0.79 -19.86
N PRO A 92 8.06 1.09 -20.29
CA PRO A 92 9.24 0.97 -19.45
C PRO A 92 9.08 1.75 -18.13
N GLN A 93 9.59 1.21 -17.01
CA GLN A 93 9.46 1.86 -15.70
C GLN A 93 9.98 3.30 -15.67
N ALA A 94 11.03 3.60 -16.44
CA ALA A 94 11.62 4.95 -16.54
C ALA A 94 10.71 6.00 -17.21
N GLU A 95 9.72 5.54 -17.99
CA GLU A 95 8.80 6.39 -18.74
C GLU A 95 7.42 6.49 -18.09
N LEU A 96 7.23 5.81 -16.97
CA LEU A 96 5.95 5.82 -16.26
C LEU A 96 5.65 7.17 -15.64
N SER A 97 4.46 7.68 -15.92
CA SER A 97 3.94 8.83 -15.19
C SER A 97 3.57 8.45 -13.75
N ARG A 98 3.57 9.47 -12.87
CA ARG A 98 3.11 9.29 -11.50
C ARG A 98 1.67 8.76 -11.44
N GLY A 99 0.79 9.26 -12.33
CA GLY A 99 -0.61 8.81 -12.39
C GLY A 99 -0.71 7.32 -12.71
N GLN A 100 0.04 6.81 -13.69
CA GLN A 100 0.06 5.38 -14.03
C GLN A 100 0.55 4.51 -12.87
N ARG A 101 1.57 4.96 -12.16
CA ARG A 101 2.06 4.29 -10.97
C ARG A 101 1.02 4.27 -9.85
N ASP A 102 0.31 5.38 -9.62
CA ASP A 102 -0.74 5.48 -8.61
C ASP A 102 -1.96 4.62 -9.00
N THR A 103 -2.32 4.56 -10.28
CA THR A 103 -3.34 3.62 -10.81
C THR A 103 -2.94 2.17 -10.53
N ALA A 104 -1.73 1.76 -10.88
CA ALA A 104 -1.24 0.41 -10.60
C ALA A 104 -1.23 0.09 -9.10
N LYS A 105 -0.93 1.07 -8.25
CA LYS A 105 -1.03 0.92 -6.79
C LYS A 105 -2.46 0.63 -6.35
N MET A 106 -3.44 1.34 -6.88
CA MET A 106 -4.86 1.09 -6.57
C MET A 106 -5.32 -0.27 -7.08
N VAL A 107 -4.90 -0.67 -8.27
CA VAL A 107 -5.21 -2.00 -8.83
C VAL A 107 -4.56 -3.11 -7.99
N ASN A 108 -3.27 -2.99 -7.63
CA ASN A 108 -2.57 -3.96 -6.80
C ASN A 108 -3.30 -4.24 -5.48
N PHE A 109 -3.68 -3.19 -4.76
CA PHE A 109 -4.42 -3.34 -3.51
C PHE A 109 -5.86 -3.77 -3.75
N GLY A 110 -6.48 -3.24 -4.80
CA GLY A 110 -7.83 -3.60 -5.19
C GLY A 110 -7.97 -5.11 -5.43
N ILE A 111 -7.08 -5.70 -6.20
CA ILE A 111 -7.09 -7.14 -6.49
C ILE A 111 -6.94 -7.96 -5.21
N ILE A 112 -6.00 -7.60 -4.32
CA ILE A 112 -5.82 -8.29 -3.03
C ILE A 112 -7.10 -8.30 -2.19
N TYR A 113 -7.83 -7.20 -2.22
CA TYR A 113 -9.07 -7.05 -1.43
C TYR A 113 -10.35 -7.39 -2.22
N GLY A 114 -10.22 -7.95 -3.42
CA GLY A 114 -11.36 -8.40 -4.23
C GLY A 114 -12.22 -7.25 -4.77
N ILE A 115 -11.59 -6.16 -5.19
CA ILE A 115 -12.32 -5.00 -5.72
C ILE A 115 -13.08 -5.37 -6.99
N SER A 116 -14.32 -4.89 -7.10
CA SER A 116 -15.10 -4.97 -8.34
C SER A 116 -14.72 -3.84 -9.32
N SER A 117 -15.04 -4.03 -10.60
CA SER A 117 -14.88 -2.96 -11.60
C SER A 117 -15.65 -1.68 -11.24
N PHE A 118 -16.78 -1.81 -10.55
CA PHE A 118 -17.51 -0.66 -10.01
C PHE A 118 -16.70 0.08 -8.95
N GLY A 119 -16.17 -0.63 -7.93
CA GLY A 119 -15.36 -0.01 -6.89
C GLY A 119 -14.07 0.61 -7.42
N LEU A 120 -13.44 -0.01 -8.43
CA LEU A 120 -12.25 0.54 -9.06
C LEU A 120 -12.57 1.79 -9.89
N SER A 121 -13.69 1.80 -10.63
CA SER A 121 -14.14 2.96 -11.42
C SER A 121 -14.39 4.18 -10.54
N GLU A 122 -15.07 3.99 -9.40
CA GLU A 122 -15.30 5.06 -8.42
C GLU A 122 -14.00 5.63 -7.84
N ASN A 123 -13.05 4.75 -7.52
CA ASN A 123 -11.78 5.16 -6.93
C ASN A 123 -10.86 5.90 -7.93
N LEU A 124 -10.91 5.53 -9.20
CA LEU A 124 -10.10 6.13 -10.25
C LEU A 124 -10.79 7.28 -10.97
N GLY A 125 -12.13 7.41 -10.86
CA GLY A 125 -12.92 8.37 -11.62
C GLY A 125 -12.95 8.07 -13.12
N ILE A 126 -12.93 6.78 -13.51
CA ILE A 126 -12.95 6.31 -14.89
C ILE A 126 -14.23 5.53 -15.19
N PRO A 127 -14.61 5.31 -16.46
CA PRO A 127 -15.71 4.44 -16.83
C PRO A 127 -15.53 3.01 -16.29
N ARG A 128 -16.65 2.34 -16.00
CA ARG A 128 -16.63 0.97 -15.46
C ARG A 128 -15.99 -0.03 -16.43
N GLU A 129 -16.20 0.17 -17.71
CA GLU A 129 -15.63 -0.64 -18.78
C GLU A 129 -14.11 -0.56 -18.78
N GLU A 130 -13.55 0.64 -18.64
CA GLU A 130 -12.11 0.87 -18.54
C GLU A 130 -11.52 0.26 -17.25
N ALA A 131 -12.25 0.37 -16.14
CA ALA A 131 -11.85 -0.28 -14.89
C ALA A 131 -11.83 -1.80 -15.01
N GLN A 132 -12.79 -2.39 -15.77
CA GLN A 132 -12.81 -3.82 -16.03
C GLN A 132 -11.62 -4.24 -16.92
N GLU A 133 -11.33 -3.49 -17.98
CA GLU A 133 -10.17 -3.73 -18.84
C GLU A 133 -8.84 -3.69 -18.07
N LEU A 134 -8.71 -2.77 -17.10
CA LEU A 134 -7.53 -2.71 -16.22
C LEU A 134 -7.40 -3.97 -15.37
N ILE A 135 -8.49 -4.45 -14.77
CA ILE A 135 -8.50 -5.69 -13.99
C ILE A 135 -8.12 -6.88 -14.87
N ASP A 136 -8.75 -7.01 -16.03
CA ASP A 136 -8.51 -8.12 -16.95
C ASP A 136 -7.07 -8.11 -17.47
N THR A 137 -6.56 -6.94 -17.82
CA THR A 137 -5.16 -6.77 -18.25
C THR A 137 -4.19 -7.13 -17.13
N TYR A 138 -4.47 -6.71 -15.90
CA TYR A 138 -3.66 -7.06 -14.72
C TYR A 138 -3.59 -8.58 -14.55
N LEU A 139 -4.74 -9.26 -14.54
CA LEU A 139 -4.82 -10.71 -14.35
C LEU A 139 -4.19 -11.48 -15.53
N ALA A 140 -4.31 -10.95 -16.77
CA ALA A 140 -3.64 -11.54 -17.93
C ALA A 140 -2.11 -11.41 -17.87
N ARG A 141 -1.60 -10.32 -17.30
CA ARG A 141 -0.14 -10.07 -17.15
C ARG A 141 0.46 -10.75 -15.93
N LEU A 142 -0.34 -11.01 -14.90
CA LEU A 142 0.04 -11.69 -13.66
C LEU A 142 -0.86 -12.92 -13.42
N PRO A 143 -0.78 -13.94 -14.27
CA PRO A 143 -1.76 -15.04 -14.29
C PRO A 143 -1.78 -15.90 -13.02
N ARG A 144 -0.72 -15.87 -12.22
CA ARG A 144 -0.68 -16.64 -10.96
C ARG A 144 -1.33 -15.93 -9.78
N VAL A 145 -1.83 -14.70 -9.99
CA VAL A 145 -2.54 -13.94 -8.96
C VAL A 145 -4.03 -14.31 -8.89
N GLN A 146 -4.54 -15.04 -9.87
CA GLN A 146 -5.94 -15.53 -9.91
C GLN A 146 -6.25 -16.55 -8.83
#